data_8b5ca4dd9eda190038f0662ec3f1075d
#
_entry.id   8b5ca4dd9eda190038f0662ec3f1075d
#
_cell.length_a   1.000
_cell.length_b   1.000
_cell.length_c   1.000
_cell.angle_alpha   90.00
_cell.angle_beta   90.00
_cell.angle_gamma   90.00
#
_symmetry.space_group_name_H-M   'P 1'
#
loop_
_entity.id
_entity.type
_entity.pdbx_description
1 polymer ?
#
loop_
_entity_poly.entity_id
_entity_poly.type
_entity_poly.pdbx_seq_one_letter_code
_entity_poly.pdbx_strand_id
1 'polypeptide(L)'
;MQLNHYNTTFNKETFPITLVCENVSNAPNIGSLFRSADAFGIEGIIFCGDNITIGRKITKTSRATEKVVSYKICTNTLNEVKKLKAKGYFIIALEITSNSEPINTFKTQLQRPIALIVGDENFGISEDVLNLSDV
;
A
#
# COMPACT_ATOMS: atom_id res chain seq x y z
N MET A 1 -11.12 24.74 20.69
CA MET A 1 -12.23 24.32 19.79
C MET A 1 -11.71 23.28 18.81
N GLN A 2 -12.42 22.19 18.69
CA GLN A 2 -12.06 21.17 17.72
C GLN A 2 -12.48 21.61 16.31
N LEU A 3 -11.54 21.61 15.36
CA LEU A 3 -11.84 21.93 13.96
C LEU A 3 -12.47 20.70 13.26
N ASN A 4 -13.36 20.95 12.33
CA ASN A 4 -13.92 19.93 11.48
C ASN A 4 -13.24 19.95 10.10
N HIS A 5 -13.65 19.05 9.21
CA HIS A 5 -13.09 18.93 7.87
C HIS A 5 -13.18 20.22 7.04
N TYR A 6 -14.15 21.06 7.29
CA TYR A 6 -14.40 22.29 6.50
C TYR A 6 -13.67 23.52 7.02
N ASN A 7 -13.36 23.57 8.30
CA ASN A 7 -12.76 24.77 8.92
C ASN A 7 -11.30 24.57 9.36
N THR A 8 -10.69 23.45 8.98
CA THR A 8 -9.25 23.23 9.18
C THR A 8 -8.45 23.95 8.10
N THR A 9 -7.29 24.48 8.48
CA THR A 9 -6.32 25.05 7.54
C THR A 9 -5.33 24.01 7.01
N PHE A 10 -5.50 22.76 7.39
CA PHE A 10 -4.61 21.67 6.96
C PHE A 10 -4.73 21.44 5.45
N ASN A 11 -3.60 21.50 4.76
CA ASN A 11 -3.50 21.16 3.34
C ASN A 11 -3.07 19.70 3.19
N LYS A 12 -3.88 18.93 2.46
CA LYS A 12 -3.56 17.53 2.18
C LYS A 12 -2.43 17.44 1.16
N GLU A 13 -1.36 16.76 1.53
CA GLU A 13 -0.25 16.44 0.61
C GLU A 13 -0.34 14.98 0.16
N THR A 14 0.06 14.71 -1.08
CA THR A 14 0.16 13.36 -1.64
C THR A 14 1.62 13.09 -1.97
N PHE A 15 2.12 11.95 -1.54
CA PHE A 15 3.49 11.51 -1.76
C PHE A 15 3.54 10.42 -2.84
N PRO A 16 4.64 10.31 -3.59
CA PRO A 16 4.77 9.31 -4.66
C PRO A 16 5.06 7.92 -4.09
N ILE A 17 4.12 7.42 -3.30
CA ILE A 17 4.16 6.08 -2.70
C ILE A 17 2.94 5.33 -3.15
N THR A 18 3.14 4.17 -3.76
CA THR A 18 2.08 3.22 -4.10
C THR A 18 2.18 2.03 -3.16
N LEU A 19 1.07 1.69 -2.52
CA LEU A 19 0.97 0.49 -1.68
C LEU A 19 0.52 -0.68 -2.56
N VAL A 20 1.27 -1.77 -2.55
CA VAL A 20 0.93 -3.00 -3.27
C VAL A 20 0.62 -4.08 -2.26
N CYS A 21 -0.59 -4.63 -2.31
CA CYS A 21 -1.07 -5.62 -1.36
C CYS A 21 -1.22 -6.96 -2.05
N GLU A 22 -0.41 -7.95 -1.66
CA GLU A 22 -0.46 -9.30 -2.23
C GLU A 22 -1.36 -10.20 -1.39
N ASN A 23 -2.48 -10.64 -1.98
CA ASN A 23 -3.44 -11.55 -1.37
C ASN A 23 -4.05 -11.06 -0.04
N VAL A 24 -4.12 -9.76 0.16
CA VAL A 24 -4.81 -9.18 1.31
C VAL A 24 -6.30 -9.13 1.00
N SER A 25 -7.08 -10.05 1.56
CA SER A 25 -8.51 -10.20 1.26
C SER A 25 -9.42 -9.94 2.45
N ASN A 26 -8.88 -9.85 3.66
CA ASN A 26 -9.64 -9.60 4.88
C ASN A 26 -10.20 -8.17 4.86
N ALA A 27 -11.53 -8.03 4.93
CA ALA A 27 -12.19 -6.73 4.80
C ALA A 27 -11.75 -5.69 5.85
N PRO A 28 -11.61 -6.02 7.15
CA PRO A 28 -11.07 -5.07 8.12
C PRO A 28 -9.65 -4.60 7.80
N ASN A 29 -8.79 -5.47 7.32
CA ASN A 29 -7.41 -5.12 6.93
C ASN A 29 -7.39 -4.19 5.72
N ILE A 30 -8.19 -4.49 4.70
CA ILE A 30 -8.32 -3.62 3.53
C ILE A 30 -8.82 -2.24 3.94
N GLY A 31 -9.83 -2.17 4.80
CA GLY A 31 -10.35 -0.91 5.32
C GLY A 31 -9.30 -0.10 6.07
N SER A 32 -8.50 -0.77 6.89
CA SER A 32 -7.39 -0.14 7.63
C SER A 32 -6.30 0.38 6.70
N LEU A 33 -6.00 -0.33 5.62
CA LEU A 33 -5.04 0.12 4.60
C LEU A 33 -5.51 1.39 3.90
N PHE A 34 -6.80 1.49 3.56
CA PHE A 34 -7.36 2.71 3.01
C PHE A 34 -7.23 3.89 3.97
N ARG A 35 -7.53 3.68 5.25
CA ARG A 35 -7.41 4.73 6.27
C ARG A 35 -5.97 5.20 6.43
N SER A 36 -5.03 4.26 6.48
CA SER A 36 -3.60 4.59 6.58
C SER A 36 -3.12 5.32 5.33
N ALA A 37 -3.53 4.88 4.14
CA ALA A 37 -3.17 5.52 2.88
C ALA A 37 -3.66 6.97 2.83
N ASP A 38 -4.89 7.21 3.28
CA ASP A 38 -5.45 8.57 3.37
C ASP A 38 -4.68 9.43 4.37
N ALA A 39 -4.41 8.89 5.56
CA ALA A 39 -3.72 9.62 6.63
C ALA A 39 -2.29 10.00 6.27
N PHE A 40 -1.57 9.13 5.55
CA PHE A 40 -0.17 9.35 5.18
C PHE A 40 0.02 9.95 3.79
N GLY A 41 -1.06 10.23 3.06
CA GLY A 41 -0.98 10.83 1.73
C GLY A 41 -0.38 9.92 0.68
N ILE A 42 -0.65 8.62 0.74
CA ILE A 42 -0.22 7.65 -0.26
C ILE A 42 -0.98 7.87 -1.56
N GLU A 43 -0.31 7.86 -2.72
CA GLU A 43 -0.93 8.19 -4.00
C GLU A 43 -1.95 7.16 -4.48
N GLY A 44 -1.80 5.89 -4.11
CA GLY A 44 -2.74 4.85 -4.50
C GLY A 44 -2.41 3.49 -3.92
N ILE A 45 -3.37 2.57 -4.05
CA ILE A 45 -3.25 1.18 -3.59
C ILE A 45 -3.53 0.24 -4.75
N ILE A 46 -2.72 -0.79 -4.90
CA ILE A 46 -2.96 -1.90 -5.83
C ILE A 46 -3.21 -3.16 -5.02
N PHE A 47 -4.42 -3.69 -5.14
CA PHE A 47 -4.78 -4.98 -4.52
C PHE A 47 -4.60 -6.07 -5.55
N CYS A 48 -3.73 -7.02 -5.26
CA CYS A 48 -3.42 -8.14 -6.14
C CYS A 48 -3.90 -9.45 -5.53
N GLY A 49 -4.48 -10.31 -6.34
CA GLY A 49 -4.94 -11.63 -5.92
C GLY A 49 -6.30 -11.98 -6.49
N ASP A 50 -6.73 -13.20 -6.20
CA ASP A 50 -8.04 -13.70 -6.58
C ASP A 50 -9.07 -13.30 -5.51
N ASN A 51 -10.31 -13.07 -5.94
CA ASN A 51 -11.44 -12.82 -5.04
C ASN A 51 -11.30 -11.59 -4.14
N ILE A 52 -10.57 -10.58 -4.59
CA ILE A 52 -10.51 -9.29 -3.89
C ILE A 52 -11.76 -8.49 -4.25
N THR A 53 -12.53 -8.10 -3.23
CA THR A 53 -13.73 -7.28 -3.42
C THR A 53 -13.72 -6.09 -2.47
N ILE A 54 -14.11 -4.94 -2.99
CA ILE A 54 -14.26 -3.71 -2.20
C ILE A 54 -15.76 -3.44 -2.03
N GLY A 55 -16.28 -3.72 -0.85
CA GLY A 55 -17.71 -3.66 -0.57
C GLY A 55 -18.04 -2.98 0.75
N ARG A 56 -19.29 -3.13 1.19
CA ARG A 56 -19.82 -2.44 2.39
C ARG A 56 -19.04 -2.73 3.68
N LYS A 57 -18.52 -3.94 3.86
CA LYS A 57 -17.73 -4.30 5.05
C LYS A 57 -16.44 -3.48 5.11
N ILE A 58 -15.87 -3.19 3.96
CA ILE A 58 -14.66 -2.36 3.86
C ILE A 58 -15.00 -0.91 4.15
N THR A 59 -16.09 -0.39 3.61
CA THR A 59 -16.57 0.98 3.87
C THR A 59 -16.71 1.24 5.36
N LYS A 60 -17.25 0.29 6.11
CA LYS A 60 -17.42 0.42 7.57
C LYS A 60 -16.07 0.58 8.30
N THR A 61 -15.05 -0.16 7.91
CA THR A 61 -13.72 -0.11 8.54
C THR A 61 -12.88 1.05 8.02
N SER A 62 -12.95 1.34 6.72
CA SER A 62 -12.21 2.42 6.09
C SER A 62 -12.76 3.81 6.42
N ARG A 63 -13.99 3.88 6.94
CA ARG A 63 -14.73 5.13 7.14
C ARG A 63 -14.86 5.93 5.85
N ALA A 64 -15.16 5.22 4.76
CA ALA A 64 -15.35 5.76 3.41
C ALA A 64 -14.07 6.35 2.76
N THR A 65 -12.89 6.09 3.30
CA THR A 65 -11.62 6.53 2.66
C THR A 65 -11.36 5.84 1.31
N GLU A 66 -11.99 4.68 1.05
CA GLU A 66 -11.95 4.03 -0.27
C GLU A 66 -12.58 4.87 -1.37
N LYS A 67 -13.34 5.90 -1.02
CA LYS A 67 -13.93 6.85 -1.98
C LYS A 67 -12.98 7.98 -2.35
N VAL A 68 -11.94 8.23 -1.55
CA VAL A 68 -11.00 9.33 -1.76
C VAL A 68 -9.59 8.88 -2.09
N VAL A 69 -9.23 7.63 -1.77
CA VAL A 69 -7.94 7.05 -2.11
C VAL A 69 -8.07 6.26 -3.42
N SER A 70 -7.23 6.57 -4.39
CA SER A 70 -7.19 5.83 -5.66
C SER A 70 -6.76 4.39 -5.43
N TYR A 71 -7.44 3.44 -6.05
CA TYR A 71 -7.05 2.03 -5.99
C TYR A 71 -7.37 1.30 -7.29
N LYS A 72 -6.72 0.17 -7.50
CA LYS A 72 -7.10 -0.79 -8.53
C LYS A 72 -6.93 -2.22 -8.01
N ILE A 73 -7.61 -3.15 -8.65
CA ILE A 73 -7.56 -4.58 -8.34
C ILE A 73 -6.93 -5.29 -9.52
N CYS A 74 -5.93 -6.11 -9.25
CA CYS A 74 -5.17 -6.88 -10.25
C CYS A 74 -5.07 -8.34 -9.80
N THR A 75 -4.88 -9.24 -10.75
CA THR A 75 -4.76 -10.67 -10.44
C THR A 75 -3.33 -11.13 -10.21
N ASN A 76 -2.34 -10.45 -10.78
CA ASN A 76 -0.95 -10.90 -10.78
C ASN A 76 -0.03 -9.84 -10.18
N THR A 77 0.40 -10.08 -8.94
CA THR A 77 1.32 -9.19 -8.21
C THR A 77 2.64 -9.02 -8.93
N LEU A 78 3.22 -10.11 -9.40
CA LEU A 78 4.53 -10.08 -10.05
C LEU A 78 4.54 -9.15 -11.26
N ASN A 79 3.51 -9.23 -12.11
CA ASN A 79 3.37 -8.35 -13.27
C ASN A 79 3.24 -6.88 -12.88
N GLU A 80 2.47 -6.58 -11.84
CA GLU A 80 2.30 -5.20 -11.36
C GLU A 80 3.60 -4.64 -10.79
N VAL A 81 4.34 -5.42 -10.03
CA VAL A 81 5.63 -5.01 -9.47
C VAL A 81 6.65 -4.80 -10.59
N LYS A 82 6.67 -5.66 -11.60
CA LYS A 82 7.53 -5.48 -12.79
C LYS A 82 7.22 -4.17 -13.52
N LYS A 83 5.95 -3.83 -13.69
CA LYS A 83 5.54 -2.55 -14.31
C LYS A 83 6.01 -1.35 -13.50
N LEU A 84 5.86 -1.38 -12.18
CA LEU A 84 6.31 -0.32 -11.29
C LEU A 84 7.83 -0.16 -11.35
N LYS A 85 8.56 -1.27 -11.31
CA LYS A 85 10.02 -1.26 -11.42
C LYS A 85 10.48 -0.67 -12.75
N ALA A 86 9.82 -1.03 -13.86
CA ALA A 86 10.11 -0.47 -15.18
C ALA A 86 9.84 1.03 -15.26
N LYS A 87 8.92 1.56 -14.46
CA LYS A 87 8.62 3.00 -14.36
C LYS A 87 9.57 3.75 -13.43
N GLY A 88 10.56 3.08 -12.84
CA GLY A 88 11.54 3.70 -11.96
C GLY A 88 11.18 3.70 -10.47
N TYR A 89 10.13 3.00 -10.05
CA TYR A 89 9.80 2.85 -8.63
C TYR A 89 10.86 2.06 -7.90
N PHE A 90 11.18 2.50 -6.71
CA PHE A 90 11.99 1.72 -5.76
C PHE A 90 11.09 0.77 -5.00
N ILE A 91 11.41 -0.52 -5.04
CA ILE A 91 10.54 -1.57 -4.51
C ILE A 91 10.99 -1.95 -3.11
N ILE A 92 10.13 -1.71 -2.13
CA ILE A 92 10.34 -2.09 -0.74
C ILE A 92 9.35 -3.18 -0.36
N ALA A 93 9.84 -4.34 0.06
CA ALA A 93 8.99 -5.41 0.57
C ALA A 93 9.00 -5.38 2.10
N LEU A 94 7.83 -5.21 2.70
CA LEU A 94 7.68 -5.21 4.16
C LEU A 94 7.45 -6.65 4.63
N GLU A 95 8.53 -7.33 4.97
CA GLU A 95 8.52 -8.75 5.33
C GLU A 95 9.69 -9.07 6.28
N ILE A 96 9.61 -10.18 6.98
CA ILE A 96 10.68 -10.69 7.82
C ILE A 96 11.37 -11.84 7.08
N THR A 97 12.59 -11.60 6.63
CA THR A 97 13.40 -12.59 5.91
C THR A 97 14.81 -12.64 6.51
N SER A 98 15.62 -13.58 6.03
CA SER A 98 17.04 -13.67 6.45
C SER A 98 17.86 -12.41 6.14
N ASN A 99 17.41 -11.61 5.19
CA ASN A 99 18.12 -10.42 4.71
C ASN A 99 17.42 -9.11 5.09
N SER A 100 16.38 -9.19 5.93
CA SER A 100 15.63 -8.01 6.32
C SER A 100 16.45 -7.07 7.18
N GLU A 101 16.22 -5.78 7.01
CA GLU A 101 16.74 -4.73 7.88
C GLU A 101 15.58 -3.97 8.53
N PRO A 102 15.77 -3.48 9.77
CA PRO A 102 14.68 -2.76 10.45
C PRO A 102 14.30 -1.48 9.72
N ILE A 103 12.98 -1.31 9.50
CA ILE A 103 12.48 -0.16 8.73
C ILE A 103 12.84 1.18 9.36
N ASN A 104 12.92 1.23 10.69
CA ASN A 104 13.26 2.46 11.41
C ASN A 104 14.73 2.87 11.27
N THR A 105 15.59 1.95 10.82
CA THR A 105 17.01 2.24 10.54
C THR A 105 17.28 2.40 9.05
N PHE A 106 16.31 2.06 8.21
CA PHE A 106 16.43 2.19 6.77
C PHE A 106 16.40 3.66 6.37
N LYS A 107 17.44 4.09 5.69
CA LYS A 107 17.52 5.45 5.15
C LYS A 107 17.40 5.41 3.65
N THR A 108 16.34 6.01 3.14
CA THR A 108 16.22 6.16 1.70
C THR A 108 16.86 7.49 1.28
N GLN A 109 17.73 7.44 0.30
CA GLN A 109 18.24 8.65 -0.37
C GLN A 109 17.38 8.98 -1.58
N LEU A 110 16.12 8.58 -1.55
CA LEU A 110 15.35 8.41 -2.76
C LEU A 110 14.59 9.66 -3.13
N GLN A 111 14.98 10.21 -4.26
CA GLN A 111 14.14 11.10 -5.05
C GLN A 111 13.33 10.29 -6.09
N ARG A 112 13.03 9.04 -5.78
CA ARG A 112 12.30 8.11 -6.64
C ARG A 112 10.95 7.78 -6.02
N PRO A 113 9.94 7.51 -6.85
CA PRO A 113 8.70 6.99 -6.32
C PRO A 113 8.93 5.60 -5.69
N ILE A 114 8.14 5.29 -4.68
CA ILE A 114 8.27 4.05 -3.88
C ILE A 114 7.04 3.18 -4.10
N ALA A 115 7.26 1.89 -4.32
CA ALA A 115 6.24 0.87 -4.20
C ALA A 115 6.51 0.08 -2.92
N LEU A 116 5.61 0.22 -1.94
CA LEU A 116 5.68 -0.53 -0.68
C LEU A 116 4.79 -1.75 -0.80
N ILE A 117 5.37 -2.93 -0.67
CA ILE A 117 4.66 -4.20 -0.82
C ILE A 117 4.36 -4.79 0.55
N VAL A 118 3.11 -5.16 0.78
CA VAL A 118 2.67 -5.89 1.97
C VAL A 118 1.98 -7.18 1.53
N GLY A 119 2.13 -8.22 2.33
CA GLY A 119 1.57 -9.53 2.03
C GLY A 119 0.42 -9.92 2.95
N ASP A 120 -0.13 -11.08 2.67
CA ASP A 120 -1.12 -11.74 3.50
C ASP A 120 -0.51 -12.14 4.85
N GLU A 121 -1.33 -12.09 5.90
CA GLU A 121 -0.90 -12.40 7.28
C GLU A 121 -0.40 -13.84 7.45
N ASN A 122 -0.94 -14.79 6.66
CA ASN A 122 -0.60 -16.20 6.79
C ASN A 122 0.58 -16.63 5.92
N PHE A 123 0.68 -16.07 4.71
CA PHE A 123 1.65 -16.53 3.70
C PHE A 123 2.71 -15.47 3.37
N GLY A 124 2.49 -14.22 3.78
CA GLY A 124 3.41 -13.14 3.50
C GLY A 124 3.50 -12.79 2.01
N ILE A 125 4.65 -12.28 1.62
CA ILE A 125 4.94 -11.90 0.24
C ILE A 125 5.58 -13.10 -0.48
N SER A 126 5.15 -13.36 -1.72
CA SER A 126 5.68 -14.47 -2.52
C SER A 126 7.18 -14.29 -2.81
N GLU A 127 7.88 -15.39 -2.93
CA GLU A 127 9.34 -15.40 -3.20
C GLU A 127 9.69 -14.66 -4.49
N ASP A 128 8.89 -14.83 -5.54
CA ASP A 128 9.12 -14.16 -6.83
C ASP A 128 9.05 -12.64 -6.69
N VAL A 129 8.13 -12.13 -5.88
CA VAL A 129 8.00 -10.71 -5.62
C VAL A 129 9.14 -10.21 -4.72
N LEU A 130 9.52 -10.99 -3.71
CA LEU A 130 10.67 -10.67 -2.85
C LEU A 130 11.95 -10.53 -3.67
N ASN A 131 12.16 -11.41 -4.65
CA ASN A 131 13.34 -11.38 -5.52
C ASN A 131 13.39 -10.13 -6.43
N LEU A 132 12.27 -9.49 -6.68
CA LEU A 132 12.20 -8.21 -7.42
C LEU A 132 12.41 -6.99 -6.53
N SER A 133 12.28 -7.12 -5.23
CA SER A 133 12.40 -5.97 -4.33
C SER A 133 13.85 -5.50 -4.22
N ASP A 134 14.00 -4.20 -4.04
CA ASP A 134 15.30 -3.56 -3.84
C ASP A 134 15.74 -3.69 -2.38
N VAL A 135 14.76 -3.71 -1.50
CA VAL A 135 14.95 -3.89 -0.05
C VAL A 135 13.77 -4.65 0.53
#